data_517976dccbf14ee826fbedbc18444ea3
#
_entry.id   517976dccbf14ee826fbedbc18444ea3
#
_cell.length_a   1.000
_cell.length_b   1.000
_cell.length_c   1.000
_cell.angle_alpha   90.00
_cell.angle_beta   90.00
_cell.angle_gamma   90.00
#
_symmetry.space_group_name_H-M   'P 1'
#
loop_
_entity.id
_entity.type
_entity.pdbx_description
1 polymer ?
#
loop_
_entity_poly.entity_id
_entity_poly.type
_entity_poly.pdbx_seq_one_letter_code
_entity_poly.pdbx_strand_id
1 'polypeptide(L)'
;DILEEAGIEVPDADHPWTTSEFMDILAKLKPLMDEKNGYPIDMTFPVGEASIYYYAPFIWANGGNLVSEDGLTVDGYFNSEKNVEVMNYFHQIVENKYMSEAPIENLFESGRAAFKFDGAWEVNTIYENYPDVNLGVAPYVVGDDWDGERYTPTGSWAFAASSETDNIEGATELVKWMSGVESGVRIWNEAKSLPSTYKAFEQIDVFQTDENYKALYEQLSKYGHPRPKTPVYPQVSTSFQQALESVGLGGKDAQTELDKSVERINAKLERYTRE
;
A
#
# COMPACT_ATOMS: atom_id res chain seq x y z
N ASP A 1 4.89 20.08 -9.13
CA ASP A 1 4.38 21.45 -9.34
C ASP A 1 3.43 21.87 -8.22
N ILE A 2 2.39 21.07 -7.88
CA ILE A 2 1.39 21.41 -6.84
C ILE A 2 2.05 21.63 -5.47
N LEU A 3 2.99 20.77 -5.08
CA LEU A 3 3.72 20.89 -3.81
C LEU A 3 4.61 22.14 -3.80
N GLU A 4 5.27 22.43 -4.92
CA GLU A 4 6.08 23.63 -5.09
C GLU A 4 5.22 24.89 -5.00
N GLU A 5 4.08 24.94 -5.71
CA GLU A 5 3.08 26.03 -5.64
C GLU A 5 2.61 26.27 -4.20
N ALA A 6 2.42 25.20 -3.44
CA ALA A 6 2.03 25.26 -2.03
C ALA A 6 3.21 25.52 -1.07
N GLY A 7 4.46 25.57 -1.54
CA GLY A 7 5.64 25.71 -0.70
C GLY A 7 5.78 24.56 0.29
N ILE A 8 5.60 23.31 -0.19
CA ILE A 8 5.75 22.06 0.57
C ILE A 8 7.00 21.37 0.07
N GLU A 9 7.94 21.10 0.99
CA GLU A 9 9.13 20.31 0.70
C GLU A 9 8.76 18.84 0.53
N VAL A 10 9.27 18.19 -0.53
CA VAL A 10 9.08 16.77 -0.76
C VAL A 10 9.91 15.99 0.26
N PRO A 11 9.34 14.96 0.91
CA PRO A 11 10.08 14.18 1.89
C PRO A 11 11.10 13.28 1.19
N ASP A 12 12.20 13.04 1.86
CA ASP A 12 13.21 12.08 1.42
C ASP A 12 13.18 10.79 2.27
N ALA A 13 14.08 9.88 1.95
CA ALA A 13 14.17 8.60 2.63
C ALA A 13 14.58 8.73 4.10
N ASP A 14 15.29 9.77 4.50
CA ASP A 14 15.76 9.96 5.87
C ASP A 14 14.78 10.81 6.71
N HIS A 15 13.89 11.55 6.03
CA HIS A 15 12.91 12.45 6.64
C HIS A 15 11.53 12.24 6.02
N PRO A 16 10.89 11.07 6.22
CA PRO A 16 9.51 10.83 5.78
C PRO A 16 8.55 11.73 6.58
N TRP A 17 7.44 12.12 5.99
CA TRP A 17 6.40 12.81 6.74
C TRP A 17 5.78 11.93 7.81
N THR A 18 5.55 12.49 8.98
CA THR A 18 4.73 11.84 10.01
C THR A 18 3.23 11.98 9.70
N THR A 19 2.40 11.22 10.41
CA THR A 19 0.93 11.30 10.25
C THR A 19 0.39 12.70 10.57
N SER A 20 0.89 13.36 11.60
CA SER A 20 0.50 14.73 11.94
C SER A 20 0.97 15.74 10.90
N GLU A 21 2.22 15.66 10.44
CA GLU A 21 2.73 16.55 9.38
C GLU A 21 1.95 16.39 8.08
N PHE A 22 1.60 15.15 7.71
CA PHE A 22 0.83 14.90 6.52
C PHE A 22 -0.59 15.45 6.61
N MET A 23 -1.24 15.37 7.77
CA MET A 23 -2.53 16.02 7.99
C MET A 23 -2.46 17.54 7.83
N ASP A 24 -1.41 18.19 8.33
CA ASP A 24 -1.18 19.63 8.15
C ASP A 24 -0.94 19.98 6.67
N ILE A 25 -0.20 19.15 5.95
CA ILE A 25 0.01 19.29 4.51
C ILE A 25 -1.33 19.17 3.75
N LEU A 26 -2.16 18.19 4.09
CA LEU A 26 -3.48 18.04 3.47
C LEU A 26 -4.38 19.24 3.74
N ALA A 27 -4.38 19.77 4.96
CA ALA A 27 -5.11 20.98 5.31
C ALA A 27 -4.63 22.19 4.50
N LYS A 28 -3.33 22.33 4.31
CA LYS A 28 -2.72 23.40 3.50
C LYS A 28 -3.08 23.29 2.02
N LEU A 29 -3.15 22.07 1.49
CA LEU A 29 -3.49 21.81 0.08
C LEU A 29 -4.99 21.92 -0.21
N LYS A 30 -5.84 21.71 0.79
CA LYS A 30 -7.30 21.65 0.61
C LYS A 30 -7.89 22.84 -0.15
N PRO A 31 -7.59 24.13 0.20
CA PRO A 31 -8.11 25.25 -0.55
C PRO A 31 -7.69 25.26 -2.03
N LEU A 32 -6.43 24.94 -2.32
CA LEU A 32 -5.90 24.88 -3.68
C LEU A 32 -6.59 23.78 -4.51
N MET A 33 -6.83 22.62 -3.89
CA MET A 33 -7.52 21.53 -4.57
C MET A 33 -9.02 21.81 -4.76
N ASP A 34 -9.65 22.51 -3.82
CA ASP A 34 -11.04 22.95 -3.98
C ASP A 34 -11.23 23.89 -5.19
N GLU A 35 -10.31 24.79 -5.43
CA GLU A 35 -10.32 25.67 -6.62
C GLU A 35 -10.20 24.86 -7.92
N LYS A 36 -9.51 23.72 -7.87
CA LYS A 36 -9.34 22.78 -9.00
C LYS A 36 -10.48 21.74 -9.11
N ASN A 37 -11.51 21.82 -8.25
CA ASN A 37 -12.58 20.82 -8.10
C ASN A 37 -12.01 19.40 -7.85
N GLY A 38 -11.03 19.31 -6.95
CA GLY A 38 -10.30 18.12 -6.62
C GLY A 38 -10.20 17.84 -5.11
N TYR A 39 -9.27 17.00 -4.76
CA TYR A 39 -8.98 16.58 -3.39
C TYR A 39 -7.48 16.57 -3.15
N PRO A 40 -6.97 16.81 -1.93
CA PRO A 40 -5.55 16.65 -1.62
C PRO A 40 -4.98 15.28 -1.98
N ILE A 41 -5.76 14.22 -1.81
CA ILE A 41 -5.32 12.82 -2.07
C ILE A 41 -6.27 12.14 -3.06
N ASP A 42 -5.70 11.53 -4.09
CA ASP A 42 -6.35 10.51 -4.90
C ASP A 42 -6.18 9.14 -4.21
N MET A 43 -7.14 8.82 -3.37
CA MET A 43 -7.17 7.62 -2.57
C MET A 43 -8.63 7.25 -2.31
N THR A 44 -8.94 5.96 -2.33
CA THR A 44 -10.27 5.44 -2.00
C THR A 44 -10.11 4.17 -1.20
N PHE A 45 -11.17 3.71 -0.53
CA PHE A 45 -11.13 2.41 0.14
C PHE A 45 -11.51 1.31 -0.86
N PRO A 46 -10.52 0.63 -1.46
CA PRO A 46 -10.77 -0.36 -2.48
C PRO A 46 -11.36 -1.64 -1.89
N VAL A 47 -12.09 -2.36 -2.70
CA VAL A 47 -12.68 -3.66 -2.32
C VAL A 47 -11.62 -4.77 -2.40
N GLY A 48 -11.69 -5.71 -1.47
CA GLY A 48 -10.88 -6.92 -1.49
C GLY A 48 -9.43 -6.72 -1.03
N GLU A 49 -8.52 -7.45 -1.64
CA GLU A 49 -7.11 -7.52 -1.25
C GLU A 49 -6.37 -6.17 -1.35
N ALA A 50 -6.81 -5.29 -2.25
CA ALA A 50 -6.23 -3.96 -2.39
C ALA A 50 -6.34 -3.13 -1.10
N SER A 51 -7.39 -3.30 -0.29
CA SER A 51 -7.53 -2.63 1.00
C SER A 51 -6.33 -2.88 1.91
N ILE A 52 -6.02 -4.13 2.20
CA ILE A 52 -4.91 -4.46 3.11
C ILE A 52 -3.56 -4.11 2.46
N TYR A 53 -3.46 -4.20 1.13
CA TYR A 53 -2.23 -3.87 0.42
C TYR A 53 -1.88 -2.38 0.56
N TYR A 54 -2.84 -1.47 0.35
CA TYR A 54 -2.55 -0.04 0.40
C TYR A 54 -2.50 0.53 1.82
N TYR A 55 -3.25 -0.04 2.78
CA TYR A 55 -3.47 0.58 4.09
C TYR A 55 -2.72 -0.07 5.24
N ALA A 56 -2.33 -1.36 5.13
CA ALA A 56 -1.55 -2.00 6.18
C ALA A 56 -0.17 -1.34 6.46
N PRO A 57 0.51 -0.71 5.47
CA PRO A 57 1.73 0.05 5.77
C PRO A 57 1.57 1.12 6.84
N PHE A 58 0.43 1.80 6.89
CA PHE A 58 0.14 2.78 7.95
C PHE A 58 0.00 2.13 9.33
N ILE A 59 -0.58 0.92 9.39
CA ILE A 59 -0.63 0.13 10.63
C ILE A 59 0.78 -0.18 11.13
N TRP A 60 1.62 -0.73 10.26
CA TRP A 60 2.99 -1.09 10.63
C TRP A 60 3.84 0.12 10.99
N ALA A 61 3.74 1.19 10.21
CA ALA A 61 4.47 2.45 10.45
C ALA A 61 4.06 3.15 11.76
N ASN A 62 2.83 2.90 12.26
CA ASN A 62 2.38 3.36 13.56
C ASN A 62 2.73 2.39 14.71
N GLY A 63 3.53 1.34 14.44
CA GLY A 63 3.91 0.32 15.43
C GLY A 63 2.85 -0.73 15.70
N GLY A 64 1.75 -0.76 14.92
CA GLY A 64 0.71 -1.78 15.00
C GLY A 64 1.04 -3.04 14.20
N ASN A 65 0.20 -4.06 14.37
CA ASN A 65 0.24 -5.28 13.56
C ASN A 65 -1.20 -5.84 13.44
N LEU A 66 -1.40 -6.75 12.49
CA LEU A 66 -2.71 -7.37 12.26
C LEU A 66 -2.82 -8.77 12.87
N VAL A 67 -1.68 -9.46 13.01
CA VAL A 67 -1.60 -10.86 13.47
C VAL A 67 -0.30 -11.03 14.25
N SER A 68 -0.28 -11.93 15.23
CA SER A 68 0.93 -12.35 15.92
C SER A 68 1.99 -12.94 14.97
N GLU A 69 3.22 -13.03 15.40
CA GLU A 69 4.35 -13.56 14.60
C GLU A 69 4.10 -15.01 14.16
N ASP A 70 3.48 -15.83 15.01
CA ASP A 70 3.12 -17.22 14.69
C ASP A 70 1.88 -17.35 13.78
N GLY A 71 1.19 -16.25 13.50
CA GLY A 71 0.02 -16.20 12.61
C GLY A 71 -1.27 -16.75 13.22
N LEU A 72 -1.31 -17.05 14.53
CA LEU A 72 -2.40 -17.76 15.19
C LEU A 72 -3.19 -16.92 16.20
N THR A 73 -2.79 -15.67 16.44
CA THR A 73 -3.45 -14.75 17.36
C THR A 73 -3.71 -13.42 16.68
N VAL A 74 -4.93 -12.91 16.79
CA VAL A 74 -5.33 -11.59 16.28
C VAL A 74 -5.80 -10.65 17.39
N ASP A 75 -6.25 -11.18 18.53
CA ASP A 75 -6.63 -10.38 19.67
C ASP A 75 -5.42 -9.67 20.29
N GLY A 76 -5.55 -8.37 20.56
CA GLY A 76 -4.46 -7.51 21.01
C GLY A 76 -3.49 -7.07 19.89
N TYR A 77 -3.59 -7.65 18.69
CA TYR A 77 -2.89 -7.24 17.49
C TYR A 77 -3.81 -6.44 16.58
N PHE A 78 -4.82 -7.08 16.01
CA PHE A 78 -5.75 -6.48 15.05
C PHE A 78 -6.54 -5.32 15.68
N ASN A 79 -6.92 -5.43 16.94
CA ASN A 79 -7.67 -4.44 17.72
C ASN A 79 -6.81 -3.65 18.72
N SER A 80 -5.50 -3.55 18.46
CA SER A 80 -4.59 -2.76 19.29
C SER A 80 -4.92 -1.26 19.25
N GLU A 81 -4.53 -0.53 20.29
CA GLU A 81 -4.67 0.93 20.36
C GLU A 81 -4.04 1.61 19.15
N LYS A 82 -2.86 1.14 18.69
CA LYS A 82 -2.17 1.65 17.49
C LYS A 82 -3.00 1.50 16.22
N ASN A 83 -3.73 0.41 16.09
CA ASN A 83 -4.61 0.20 14.93
C ASN A 83 -5.88 1.07 15.02
N VAL A 84 -6.39 1.29 16.22
CA VAL A 84 -7.51 2.24 16.45
C VAL A 84 -7.11 3.65 16.04
N GLU A 85 -5.90 4.10 16.40
CA GLU A 85 -5.35 5.40 15.99
C GLU A 85 -5.36 5.53 14.46
N VAL A 86 -4.86 4.52 13.72
CA VAL A 86 -4.80 4.53 12.25
C VAL A 86 -6.20 4.52 11.62
N MET A 87 -7.15 3.76 12.16
CA MET A 87 -8.53 3.78 11.66
C MET A 87 -9.17 5.16 11.84
N ASN A 88 -8.96 5.80 12.99
CA ASN A 88 -9.44 7.16 13.25
C ASN A 88 -8.73 8.19 12.35
N TYR A 89 -7.46 8.01 12.05
CA TYR A 89 -6.72 8.84 11.11
C TYR A 89 -7.37 8.84 9.73
N PHE A 90 -7.72 7.67 9.19
CA PHE A 90 -8.44 7.59 7.92
C PHE A 90 -9.85 8.19 7.98
N HIS A 91 -10.54 8.04 9.10
CA HIS A 91 -11.83 8.72 9.28
C HIS A 91 -11.68 10.24 9.21
N GLN A 92 -10.67 10.82 9.85
CA GLN A 92 -10.39 12.26 9.79
C GLN A 92 -10.06 12.73 8.37
N ILE A 93 -9.33 11.94 7.57
CA ILE A 93 -9.05 12.24 6.16
C ILE A 93 -10.35 12.35 5.36
N VAL A 94 -11.30 11.46 5.58
CA VAL A 94 -12.63 11.48 4.94
C VAL A 94 -13.47 12.65 5.45
N GLU A 95 -13.58 12.82 6.76
CA GLU A 95 -14.39 13.84 7.41
C GLU A 95 -13.96 15.26 6.98
N ASN A 96 -12.66 15.50 6.87
CA ASN A 96 -12.08 16.75 6.39
C ASN A 96 -12.14 16.92 4.87
N LYS A 97 -12.66 15.94 4.14
CA LYS A 97 -12.74 15.92 2.67
C LYS A 97 -11.38 16.07 1.99
N TYR A 98 -10.36 15.41 2.55
CA TYR A 98 -9.04 15.35 1.94
C TYR A 98 -8.96 14.28 0.85
N MET A 99 -9.86 13.30 0.86
CA MET A 99 -10.06 12.34 -0.21
C MET A 99 -11.54 12.25 -0.61
N SER A 100 -11.81 11.70 -1.78
CA SER A 100 -13.18 11.41 -2.24
C SER A 100 -13.71 10.13 -1.59
N GLU A 101 -15.01 10.10 -1.28
CA GLU A 101 -15.69 8.87 -0.81
C GLU A 101 -15.87 7.82 -1.91
N ALA A 102 -15.77 8.24 -3.17
CA ALA A 102 -15.90 7.38 -4.34
C ALA A 102 -14.77 7.63 -5.34
N PRO A 103 -14.35 6.64 -6.14
CA PRO A 103 -13.33 6.80 -7.16
C PRO A 103 -13.67 7.92 -8.14
N ILE A 104 -12.70 8.76 -8.46
CA ILE A 104 -12.78 9.78 -9.51
C ILE A 104 -11.71 9.47 -10.54
N GLU A 105 -12.14 9.30 -11.78
CA GLU A 105 -11.22 8.95 -12.87
C GLU A 105 -10.21 10.06 -13.13
N ASN A 106 -8.94 9.67 -13.25
CA ASN A 106 -7.80 10.55 -13.53
C ASN A 106 -7.71 11.77 -12.60
N LEU A 107 -8.00 11.60 -11.30
CA LEU A 107 -8.00 12.71 -10.35
C LEU A 107 -6.58 13.29 -10.19
N PHE A 108 -5.60 12.42 -9.96
CA PHE A 108 -4.19 12.80 -9.83
C PHE A 108 -3.60 13.23 -11.18
N GLU A 109 -3.82 12.47 -12.24
CA GLU A 109 -3.23 12.67 -13.56
C GLU A 109 -3.71 13.98 -14.20
N SER A 110 -4.89 14.47 -13.83
CA SER A 110 -5.42 15.77 -14.27
C SER A 110 -4.98 16.97 -13.42
N GLY A 111 -4.10 16.76 -12.43
CA GLY A 111 -3.64 17.80 -11.51
C GLY A 111 -4.70 18.27 -10.51
N ARG A 112 -5.74 17.45 -10.26
CA ARG A 112 -6.80 17.70 -9.28
C ARG A 112 -6.59 16.98 -7.96
N ALA A 113 -5.49 16.23 -7.83
CA ALA A 113 -4.96 15.75 -6.56
C ALA A 113 -3.46 15.98 -6.50
N ALA A 114 -2.95 16.23 -5.30
CA ALA A 114 -1.52 16.41 -5.07
C ALA A 114 -0.80 15.09 -4.80
N PHE A 115 -1.50 14.12 -4.23
CA PHE A 115 -0.98 12.82 -3.86
C PHE A 115 -1.83 11.70 -4.43
N LYS A 116 -1.16 10.58 -4.74
CA LYS A 116 -1.79 9.30 -5.09
C LYS A 116 -1.09 8.17 -4.34
N PHE A 117 -1.86 7.31 -3.70
CA PHE A 117 -1.35 6.07 -3.12
C PHE A 117 -1.66 4.92 -4.07
N ASP A 118 -0.62 4.42 -4.74
CA ASP A 118 -0.78 3.35 -5.72
C ASP A 118 0.47 2.45 -5.76
N GLY A 119 0.45 1.43 -6.60
CA GLY A 119 1.56 0.52 -6.77
C GLY A 119 2.64 1.06 -7.74
N ALA A 120 3.80 0.42 -7.71
CA ALA A 120 4.95 0.83 -8.52
C ALA A 120 4.71 0.80 -10.05
N TRP A 121 3.68 0.08 -10.52
CA TRP A 121 3.23 0.08 -11.93
C TRP A 121 2.74 1.45 -12.39
N GLU A 122 2.26 2.29 -11.48
CA GLU A 122 1.67 3.59 -11.79
C GLU A 122 2.72 4.56 -12.35
N VAL A 123 3.97 4.46 -11.92
CA VAL A 123 5.06 5.31 -12.47
C VAL A 123 5.16 5.14 -14.00
N ASN A 124 5.12 3.90 -14.49
CA ASN A 124 5.15 3.66 -15.92
C ASN A 124 3.88 4.15 -16.63
N THR A 125 2.70 3.93 -16.02
CA THR A 125 1.42 4.42 -16.54
C THR A 125 1.44 5.93 -16.72
N ILE A 126 1.95 6.67 -15.74
CA ILE A 126 2.03 8.14 -15.79
C ILE A 126 3.04 8.57 -16.85
N TYR A 127 4.22 7.99 -16.90
CA TYR A 127 5.25 8.36 -17.87
C TYR A 127 4.80 8.14 -19.32
N GLU A 128 4.05 7.06 -19.60
CA GLU A 128 3.58 6.74 -20.94
C GLU A 128 2.36 7.56 -21.37
N ASN A 129 1.40 7.79 -20.45
CA ASN A 129 0.10 8.33 -20.81
C ASN A 129 -0.10 9.80 -20.39
N TYR A 130 0.69 10.29 -19.42
CA TYR A 130 0.56 11.63 -18.84
C TYR A 130 1.91 12.32 -18.71
N PRO A 131 2.64 12.53 -19.82
CA PRO A 131 4.02 13.04 -19.81
C PRO A 131 4.17 14.46 -19.27
N ASP A 132 3.06 15.20 -19.15
CA ASP A 132 3.04 16.55 -18.59
C ASP A 132 2.95 16.54 -17.04
N VAL A 133 2.74 15.38 -16.42
CA VAL A 133 2.74 15.25 -14.96
C VAL A 133 4.17 15.22 -14.45
N ASN A 134 4.53 16.21 -13.66
CA ASN A 134 5.81 16.26 -12.94
C ASN A 134 5.73 15.34 -11.71
N LEU A 135 5.99 14.05 -11.92
CA LEU A 135 5.84 13.00 -10.91
C LEU A 135 7.05 12.95 -9.97
N GLY A 136 6.78 12.83 -8.66
CA GLY A 136 7.74 12.44 -7.65
C GLY A 136 7.25 11.25 -6.85
N VAL A 137 8.14 10.32 -6.50
CA VAL A 137 7.86 9.18 -5.61
C VAL A 137 8.42 9.49 -4.22
N ALA A 138 7.57 9.39 -3.20
CA ALA A 138 7.90 9.65 -1.81
C ALA A 138 7.74 8.40 -0.93
N PRO A 139 8.42 8.33 0.23
CA PRO A 139 8.17 7.30 1.24
C PRO A 139 6.73 7.33 1.73
N TYR A 140 6.23 6.18 2.22
CA TYR A 140 5.01 6.16 3.00
C TYR A 140 5.12 7.06 4.24
N VAL A 141 4.00 7.63 4.63
CA VAL A 141 3.84 8.37 5.89
C VAL A 141 4.12 7.43 7.08
N VAL A 142 4.80 7.92 8.09
CA VAL A 142 5.15 7.18 9.30
C VAL A 142 4.38 7.70 10.51
N GLY A 143 4.34 6.92 11.61
CA GLY A 143 3.76 7.36 12.87
C GLY A 143 4.51 8.56 13.48
N ASP A 144 3.84 9.33 14.34
CA ASP A 144 4.45 10.51 15.00
C ASP A 144 5.59 10.12 15.95
N ASP A 145 5.55 8.90 16.50
CA ASP A 145 6.61 8.31 17.34
C ASP A 145 7.67 7.54 16.52
N TRP A 146 7.89 7.93 15.26
CA TRP A 146 8.78 7.22 14.34
C TRP A 146 10.19 7.05 14.89
N ASP A 147 10.68 5.83 14.88
CA ASP A 147 11.99 5.40 15.43
C ASP A 147 13.02 5.04 14.36
N GLY A 148 12.71 5.29 13.08
CA GLY A 148 13.57 4.94 11.94
C GLY A 148 13.08 3.76 11.10
N GLU A 149 12.10 2.99 11.60
CA GLU A 149 11.52 1.89 10.85
C GLU A 149 10.47 2.40 9.84
N ARG A 150 10.52 1.86 8.64
CA ARG A 150 9.59 2.19 7.56
C ARG A 150 9.07 0.92 6.91
N TYR A 151 7.92 1.03 6.26
CA TYR A 151 7.27 -0.11 5.64
C TYR A 151 6.71 0.26 4.29
N THR A 152 7.02 -0.58 3.27
CA THR A 152 6.31 -0.56 1.99
C THR A 152 5.72 -1.95 1.76
N PRO A 153 4.49 -2.05 1.23
CA PRO A 153 3.86 -3.34 1.06
C PRO A 153 4.59 -4.13 -0.02
N THR A 154 4.93 -5.37 0.31
CA THR A 154 5.44 -6.33 -0.67
C THR A 154 4.41 -7.40 -0.95
N GLY A 155 4.63 -8.11 -2.02
CA GLY A 155 3.79 -9.17 -2.49
C GLY A 155 3.25 -8.81 -3.86
N SER A 156 3.20 -9.82 -4.70
CA SER A 156 2.84 -9.70 -6.08
C SER A 156 2.14 -10.98 -6.52
N TRP A 157 1.91 -11.07 -7.81
CA TRP A 157 1.46 -12.29 -8.43
C TRP A 157 2.53 -13.37 -8.31
N ALA A 158 2.11 -14.60 -8.06
CA ALA A 158 2.98 -15.76 -8.00
C ALA A 158 2.64 -16.74 -9.13
N PHE A 159 3.65 -17.30 -9.76
CA PHE A 159 3.49 -18.41 -10.68
C PHE A 159 3.53 -19.74 -9.92
N ALA A 160 2.60 -20.64 -10.22
CA ALA A 160 2.54 -21.95 -9.62
C ALA A 160 2.22 -23.02 -10.67
N ALA A 161 2.76 -24.23 -10.49
CA ALA A 161 2.33 -25.39 -11.26
C ALA A 161 1.08 -26.00 -10.61
N SER A 162 0.08 -26.34 -11.44
CA SER A 162 -1.12 -27.05 -10.96
C SER A 162 -0.74 -28.46 -10.50
N SER A 163 -1.34 -28.95 -9.40
CA SER A 163 -1.23 -30.34 -8.98
C SER A 163 -1.86 -31.33 -9.96
N GLU A 164 -2.75 -30.86 -10.82
CA GLU A 164 -3.47 -31.64 -11.83
C GLU A 164 -2.73 -31.72 -13.17
N THR A 165 -1.51 -31.15 -13.27
CA THR A 165 -0.76 -31.15 -14.53
C THR A 165 -0.21 -32.54 -14.85
N ASP A 166 -0.39 -32.98 -16.11
CA ASP A 166 0.24 -34.21 -16.63
C ASP A 166 1.73 -34.03 -16.98
N ASN A 167 2.22 -32.76 -16.96
CA ASN A 167 3.60 -32.41 -17.26
C ASN A 167 4.20 -31.49 -16.19
N ILE A 168 4.47 -32.08 -15.03
CA ILE A 168 5.02 -31.32 -13.88
C ILE A 168 6.42 -30.77 -14.17
N GLU A 169 7.24 -31.49 -14.95
CA GLU A 169 8.58 -31.07 -15.33
C GLU A 169 8.53 -29.80 -16.18
N GLY A 170 7.73 -29.78 -17.25
CA GLY A 170 7.57 -28.61 -18.12
C GLY A 170 6.93 -27.42 -17.38
N ALA A 171 5.92 -27.68 -16.53
CA ALA A 171 5.31 -26.64 -15.72
C ALA A 171 6.31 -26.00 -14.72
N THR A 172 7.15 -26.84 -14.09
CA THR A 172 8.19 -26.38 -13.16
C THR A 172 9.26 -25.56 -13.89
N GLU A 173 9.71 -25.98 -15.06
CA GLU A 173 10.67 -25.21 -15.86
C GLU A 173 10.09 -23.87 -16.32
N LEU A 174 8.81 -23.82 -16.71
CA LEU A 174 8.13 -22.56 -17.03
C LEU A 174 8.09 -21.61 -15.81
N VAL A 175 7.71 -22.11 -14.62
CA VAL A 175 7.67 -21.30 -13.38
C VAL A 175 9.07 -20.77 -13.05
N LYS A 176 10.11 -21.60 -13.13
CA LYS A 176 11.50 -21.17 -12.90
C LYS A 176 11.93 -20.12 -13.90
N TRP A 177 11.61 -20.30 -15.17
CA TRP A 177 11.94 -19.31 -16.20
C TRP A 177 11.22 -17.98 -15.96
N MET A 178 9.90 -18.00 -15.75
CA MET A 178 9.08 -16.81 -15.50
C MET A 178 9.54 -16.02 -14.26
N SER A 179 10.12 -16.71 -13.27
CA SER A 179 10.63 -16.10 -12.03
C SER A 179 12.14 -15.78 -12.08
N GLY A 180 12.79 -16.00 -13.23
CA GLY A 180 14.23 -15.83 -13.40
C GLY A 180 14.64 -14.38 -13.68
N VAL A 181 15.95 -14.13 -13.60
CA VAL A 181 16.54 -12.81 -13.86
C VAL A 181 16.41 -12.44 -15.35
N GLU A 182 16.76 -13.35 -16.25
CA GLU A 182 16.72 -13.12 -17.69
C GLU A 182 15.31 -12.81 -18.18
N SER A 183 14.33 -13.60 -17.75
CA SER A 183 12.92 -13.36 -18.07
C SER A 183 12.40 -12.06 -17.46
N GLY A 184 12.80 -11.73 -16.22
CA GLY A 184 12.43 -10.47 -15.58
C GLY A 184 12.92 -9.25 -16.35
N VAL A 185 14.19 -9.25 -16.78
CA VAL A 185 14.74 -8.18 -17.65
C VAL A 185 14.02 -8.12 -19.00
N ARG A 186 13.74 -9.27 -19.61
CA ARG A 186 13.03 -9.33 -20.88
C ARG A 186 11.59 -8.83 -20.78
N ILE A 187 10.85 -9.26 -19.75
CA ILE A 187 9.46 -8.83 -19.51
C ILE A 187 9.41 -7.32 -19.29
N TRP A 188 10.35 -6.78 -18.52
CA TRP A 188 10.47 -5.32 -18.37
C TRP A 188 10.69 -4.62 -19.72
N ASN A 189 11.62 -5.07 -20.51
CA ASN A 189 11.95 -4.43 -21.78
C ASN A 189 10.79 -4.48 -22.79
N GLU A 190 10.04 -5.59 -22.82
CA GLU A 190 8.96 -5.82 -23.78
C GLU A 190 7.60 -5.25 -23.30
N ALA A 191 7.32 -5.27 -21.99
CA ALA A 191 6.00 -4.96 -21.45
C ALA A 191 6.01 -4.01 -20.26
N LYS A 192 7.17 -3.51 -19.83
CA LYS A 192 7.31 -2.64 -18.64
C LYS A 192 6.68 -3.21 -17.36
N SER A 193 6.47 -4.53 -17.31
CA SER A 193 6.03 -5.21 -16.10
C SER A 193 7.18 -5.38 -15.13
N LEU A 194 6.93 -5.11 -13.84
CA LEU A 194 7.95 -5.18 -12.81
C LEU A 194 8.53 -6.60 -12.70
N PRO A 195 9.84 -6.74 -12.58
CA PRO A 195 10.49 -8.03 -12.41
C PRO A 195 10.07 -8.74 -11.12
N SER A 196 10.07 -10.06 -11.15
CA SER A 196 9.76 -10.92 -9.99
C SER A 196 10.95 -11.15 -9.04
N THR A 197 12.13 -10.64 -9.36
CA THR A 197 13.36 -10.85 -8.57
C THR A 197 14.21 -9.58 -8.50
N TYR A 198 14.75 -9.28 -7.32
CA TYR A 198 15.66 -8.14 -7.08
C TYR A 198 16.85 -8.10 -8.04
N LYS A 199 17.43 -9.26 -8.37
CA LYS A 199 18.58 -9.35 -9.30
C LYS A 199 18.25 -8.90 -10.73
N ALA A 200 16.99 -8.92 -11.14
CA ALA A 200 16.57 -8.38 -12.41
C ALA A 200 16.51 -6.85 -12.40
N PHE A 201 16.05 -6.24 -11.29
CA PHE A 201 16.07 -4.78 -11.12
C PHE A 201 17.49 -4.21 -11.24
N GLU A 202 18.51 -4.91 -10.71
CA GLU A 202 19.92 -4.51 -10.78
C GLU A 202 20.44 -4.47 -12.23
N GLN A 203 19.82 -5.22 -13.15
CA GLN A 203 20.21 -5.29 -14.57
C GLN A 203 19.38 -4.38 -15.49
N ILE A 204 18.50 -3.58 -14.94
CA ILE A 204 17.64 -2.67 -15.70
C ILE A 204 18.05 -1.24 -15.35
N ASP A 205 18.68 -0.56 -16.28
CA ASP A 205 19.34 0.74 -16.05
C ASP A 205 18.42 1.80 -15.44
N VAL A 206 17.14 1.82 -15.79
CA VAL A 206 16.21 2.84 -15.30
C VAL A 206 16.04 2.81 -13.78
N PHE A 207 16.15 1.66 -13.13
CA PHE A 207 16.12 1.54 -11.68
C PHE A 207 17.38 2.06 -10.98
N GLN A 208 18.40 2.44 -11.75
CA GLN A 208 19.64 3.04 -11.27
C GLN A 208 19.78 4.51 -11.66
N THR A 209 19.06 4.96 -12.70
CA THR A 209 19.26 6.27 -13.32
C THR A 209 18.08 7.23 -13.18
N ASP A 210 16.84 6.71 -13.14
CA ASP A 210 15.63 7.51 -12.92
C ASP A 210 15.32 7.62 -11.43
N GLU A 211 15.10 8.82 -10.93
CA GLU A 211 14.93 9.08 -9.49
C GLU A 211 13.69 8.38 -8.91
N ASN A 212 12.58 8.31 -9.65
CA ASN A 212 11.34 7.67 -9.19
C ASN A 212 11.49 6.14 -9.13
N TYR A 213 12.05 5.52 -10.17
CA TYR A 213 12.29 4.08 -10.17
C TYR A 213 13.35 3.67 -9.15
N LYS A 214 14.37 4.52 -8.94
CA LYS A 214 15.38 4.30 -7.90
C LYS A 214 14.77 4.36 -6.50
N ALA A 215 13.91 5.34 -6.24
CA ALA A 215 13.19 5.46 -4.96
C ALA A 215 12.29 4.25 -4.70
N LEU A 216 11.56 3.76 -5.71
CA LEU A 216 10.75 2.53 -5.61
C LEU A 216 11.60 1.31 -5.29
N TYR A 217 12.72 1.12 -6.01
CA TYR A 217 13.62 -0.02 -5.78
C TYR A 217 14.24 0.04 -4.38
N GLU A 218 14.64 1.21 -3.92
CA GLU A 218 15.18 1.42 -2.59
C GLU A 218 14.16 1.10 -1.50
N GLN A 219 12.94 1.61 -1.62
CA GLN A 219 11.85 1.29 -0.70
C GLN A 219 11.56 -0.21 -0.67
N LEU A 220 11.43 -0.85 -1.82
CA LEU A 220 11.16 -2.28 -1.90
C LEU A 220 12.28 -3.11 -1.27
N SER A 221 13.55 -2.78 -1.57
CA SER A 221 14.71 -3.58 -1.13
C SER A 221 15.05 -3.42 0.35
N LYS A 222 14.82 -2.23 0.92
CA LYS A 222 15.17 -1.90 2.31
C LYS A 222 13.99 -2.04 3.27
N TYR A 223 12.78 -1.71 2.83
CA TYR A 223 11.60 -1.55 3.70
C TYR A 223 10.42 -2.43 3.29
N GLY A 224 10.67 -3.36 2.40
CA GLY A 224 9.65 -4.28 1.92
C GLY A 224 9.09 -5.16 3.04
N HIS A 225 7.79 -5.03 3.35
CA HIS A 225 7.10 -5.78 4.39
C HIS A 225 5.99 -6.65 3.81
N PRO A 226 6.03 -7.98 4.03
CA PRO A 226 4.99 -8.87 3.51
C PRO A 226 3.71 -8.75 4.34
N ARG A 227 2.58 -9.01 3.69
CA ARG A 227 1.31 -9.17 4.37
C ARG A 227 1.34 -10.33 5.36
N PRO A 228 0.45 -10.35 6.40
CA PRO A 228 0.48 -11.35 7.47
C PRO A 228 0.46 -12.79 6.98
N LYS A 229 1.27 -13.64 7.58
CA LYS A 229 1.25 -15.08 7.34
C LYS A 229 0.33 -15.75 8.36
N THR A 230 -0.84 -16.16 7.91
CA THR A 230 -1.82 -16.87 8.75
C THR A 230 -2.65 -17.81 7.88
N PRO A 231 -3.09 -18.98 8.44
CA PRO A 231 -3.94 -19.91 7.69
C PRO A 231 -5.32 -19.33 7.35
N VAL A 232 -5.70 -18.23 7.97
CA VAL A 232 -6.99 -17.54 7.76
C VAL A 232 -6.83 -16.17 7.08
N TYR A 233 -5.75 -15.96 6.33
CA TYR A 233 -5.45 -14.70 5.68
C TYR A 233 -6.63 -14.07 4.90
N PRO A 234 -7.42 -14.81 4.10
CA PRO A 234 -8.58 -14.23 3.43
C PRO A 234 -9.61 -13.61 4.39
N GLN A 235 -9.75 -14.18 5.60
CA GLN A 235 -10.62 -13.60 6.62
C GLN A 235 -10.02 -12.33 7.23
N VAL A 236 -8.71 -12.31 7.45
CA VAL A 236 -7.98 -11.11 7.93
C VAL A 236 -8.16 -9.97 6.92
N SER A 237 -7.88 -10.21 5.63
CA SER A 237 -8.02 -9.23 4.55
C SER A 237 -9.45 -8.69 4.45
N THR A 238 -10.46 -9.56 4.44
CA THR A 238 -11.88 -9.15 4.39
C THR A 238 -12.30 -8.37 5.63
N SER A 239 -11.86 -8.78 6.82
CA SER A 239 -12.20 -8.09 8.07
C SER A 239 -11.54 -6.71 8.15
N PHE A 240 -10.32 -6.58 7.62
CA PHE A 240 -9.63 -5.30 7.53
C PHE A 240 -10.37 -4.32 6.63
N GLN A 241 -10.76 -4.76 5.41
CA GLN A 241 -11.58 -3.95 4.50
C GLN A 241 -12.86 -3.48 5.19
N GLN A 242 -13.60 -4.39 5.82
CA GLN A 242 -14.88 -4.05 6.47
C GLN A 242 -14.71 -3.06 7.62
N ALA A 243 -13.64 -3.20 8.42
CA ALA A 243 -13.34 -2.26 9.49
C ALA A 243 -12.99 -0.88 8.92
N LEU A 244 -12.12 -0.83 7.91
CA LEU A 244 -11.71 0.40 7.24
C LEU A 244 -12.90 1.17 6.64
N GLU A 245 -13.81 0.48 5.94
CA GLU A 245 -15.02 1.09 5.40
C GLU A 245 -15.98 1.55 6.50
N SER A 246 -16.20 0.71 7.53
CA SER A 246 -17.13 1.02 8.62
C SER A 246 -16.67 2.23 9.45
N VAL A 247 -15.38 2.35 9.70
CA VAL A 247 -14.80 3.47 10.44
C VAL A 247 -14.56 4.65 9.51
N GLY A 248 -13.80 4.45 8.44
CA GLY A 248 -13.37 5.52 7.53
C GLY A 248 -14.53 6.25 6.88
N LEU A 249 -15.43 5.53 6.20
CA LEU A 249 -16.61 6.13 5.55
C LEU A 249 -17.81 6.23 6.48
N GLY A 250 -18.02 5.21 7.31
CA GLY A 250 -19.22 5.10 8.14
C GLY A 250 -19.15 5.84 9.46
N GLY A 251 -17.99 6.34 9.90
CA GLY A 251 -17.80 7.06 11.17
C GLY A 251 -18.12 6.23 12.41
N LYS A 252 -18.05 4.90 12.31
CA LYS A 252 -18.30 4.03 13.46
C LYS A 252 -17.10 4.01 14.40
N ASP A 253 -17.36 3.67 15.65
CA ASP A 253 -16.33 3.53 16.67
C ASP A 253 -15.27 2.48 16.26
N ALA A 254 -14.03 2.91 16.16
CA ALA A 254 -12.93 2.10 15.62
C ALA A 254 -12.65 0.86 16.50
N GLN A 255 -12.62 1.02 17.83
CA GLN A 255 -12.39 -0.11 18.73
C GLN A 255 -13.48 -1.18 18.55
N THR A 256 -14.73 -0.76 18.53
CA THR A 256 -15.88 -1.67 18.35
C THR A 256 -15.80 -2.45 17.03
N GLU A 257 -15.43 -1.80 15.91
CA GLU A 257 -15.37 -2.47 14.61
C GLU A 257 -14.14 -3.40 14.49
N LEU A 258 -13.04 -3.05 15.13
CA LEU A 258 -11.86 -3.91 15.22
C LEU A 258 -12.13 -5.13 16.12
N ASP A 259 -12.81 -4.98 17.27
CA ASP A 259 -13.19 -6.09 18.14
C ASP A 259 -14.12 -7.08 17.42
N LYS A 260 -15.12 -6.61 16.69
CA LYS A 260 -15.96 -7.45 15.82
C LYS A 260 -15.15 -8.18 14.76
N SER A 261 -14.10 -7.56 14.25
CA SER A 261 -13.19 -8.20 13.28
C SER A 261 -12.40 -9.32 13.93
N VAL A 262 -11.89 -9.10 15.14
CA VAL A 262 -11.21 -10.14 15.96
C VAL A 262 -12.14 -11.33 16.19
N GLU A 263 -13.40 -11.11 16.57
CA GLU A 263 -14.37 -12.20 16.75
C GLU A 263 -14.56 -13.02 15.47
N ARG A 264 -14.73 -12.36 14.31
CA ARG A 264 -14.88 -13.03 13.01
C ARG A 264 -13.66 -13.85 12.59
N ILE A 265 -12.46 -13.31 12.83
CA ILE A 265 -11.21 -13.97 12.49
C ILE A 265 -10.97 -15.18 13.43
N ASN A 266 -11.15 -14.99 14.74
CA ASN A 266 -11.00 -16.04 15.74
C ASN A 266 -11.93 -17.24 15.48
N ALA A 267 -13.17 -17.00 15.07
CA ALA A 267 -14.09 -18.07 14.66
C ALA A 267 -13.57 -18.95 13.52
N LYS A 268 -12.65 -18.44 12.69
CA LYS A 268 -11.97 -19.23 11.65
C LYS A 268 -10.68 -19.86 12.16
N LEU A 269 -9.92 -19.15 13.01
CA LEU A 269 -8.68 -19.65 13.62
C LEU A 269 -8.90 -20.88 14.52
N GLU A 270 -10.04 -20.97 15.19
CA GLU A 270 -10.39 -22.13 16.03
C GLU A 270 -10.19 -23.49 15.34
N ARG A 271 -10.29 -23.55 14.00
CA ARG A 271 -10.08 -24.79 13.23
C ARG A 271 -8.62 -25.22 13.16
N TYR A 272 -7.70 -24.30 13.41
CA TYR A 272 -6.26 -24.50 13.31
C TYR A 272 -5.58 -24.52 14.68
N THR A 273 -6.30 -24.16 15.75
CA THR A 273 -5.80 -24.08 17.13
C THR A 273 -6.41 -25.16 18.04
N ARG A 274 -7.37 -25.94 17.56
CA ARG A 274 -7.88 -27.14 18.28
C ARG A 274 -6.95 -28.29 18.01
N GLU A 275 -6.05 -28.58 18.98
CA GLU A 275 -5.43 -29.89 19.14
C GLU A 275 -6.38 -30.87 19.82
#